data_efc92a403eb8f395827d4dfe70df7705
#
_entry.id   efc92a403eb8f395827d4dfe70df7705
#
_cell.length_a   1.000
_cell.length_b   1.000
_cell.length_c   1.000
_cell.angle_alpha   90.00
_cell.angle_beta   90.00
_cell.angle_gamma   90.00
#
_symmetry.space_group_name_H-M   'P 1'
#
loop_
_entity.id
_entity.type
_entity.pdbx_description
1 polymer ?
#
loop_
_entity_poly.entity_id
_entity_poly.type
_entity_poly.pdbx_seq_one_letter_code
_entity_poly.pdbx_strand_id
1 'polypeptide(L)'
;MDKITNQIIQRYTDNELRLNQLVVNAFARHHNLTVSDGLLAQYCLPSDSELSEDVKLLADNCGIEDVINIFELAIPQEEKTANGAVYTPQYIRNFIVDNIIKSTKKSLSECLCADISCGCGAFLFTLAEYIHAASGMAFVDIYHHLYGVDIS
;
A
#
# COMPACT_ATOMS: atom_id res chain seq x y z
N MET A 1 -5.36 0.75 13.26
CA MET A 1 -4.17 -0.05 13.61
C MET A 1 -4.12 -0.25 15.12
N ASP A 2 -3.86 -1.45 15.60
CA ASP A 2 -3.84 -1.75 17.03
C ASP A 2 -2.52 -1.30 17.71
N LYS A 3 -2.47 -1.37 19.05
CA LYS A 3 -1.32 -0.92 19.84
C LYS A 3 -0.07 -1.77 19.59
N ILE A 4 -0.24 -3.06 19.33
CA ILE A 4 0.88 -4.00 19.12
C ILE A 4 1.54 -3.69 17.78
N THR A 5 0.75 -3.55 16.71
CA THR A 5 1.23 -3.17 15.38
C THR A 5 2.02 -1.86 15.43
N ASN A 6 1.48 -0.82 16.10
CA ASN A 6 2.19 0.45 16.27
C ASN A 6 3.55 0.28 16.98
N GLN A 7 3.61 -0.53 18.04
CA GLN A 7 4.86 -0.77 18.77
C GLN A 7 5.89 -1.53 17.93
N ILE A 8 5.44 -2.47 17.10
CA ILE A 8 6.32 -3.22 16.18
C ILE A 8 6.91 -2.25 15.15
N ILE A 9 6.06 -1.45 14.48
CA ILE A 9 6.51 -0.52 13.45
C ILE A 9 7.50 0.50 14.00
N GLN A 10 7.20 1.11 15.15
CA GLN A 10 8.08 2.10 15.78
C GLN A 10 9.49 1.58 16.08
N ARG A 11 9.69 0.28 16.26
CA ARG A 11 11.02 -0.30 16.46
C ARG A 11 11.89 -0.27 15.20
N TYR A 12 11.28 -0.14 14.03
CA TYR A 12 11.95 -0.27 12.74
C TYR A 12 11.91 1.00 11.88
N THR A 13 11.27 2.08 12.33
CA THR A 13 11.17 3.34 11.56
C THR A 13 12.54 3.95 11.23
N ASP A 14 13.54 3.75 12.08
CA ASP A 14 14.91 4.24 11.85
C ASP A 14 15.74 3.30 10.95
N ASN A 15 15.15 2.21 10.45
CA ASN A 15 15.83 1.23 9.60
C ASN A 15 14.92 0.80 8.45
N GLU A 16 14.98 1.57 7.37
CA GLU A 16 14.16 1.38 6.18
C GLU A 16 14.22 -0.06 5.63
N LEU A 17 15.44 -0.64 5.55
CA LEU A 17 15.58 -2.01 5.04
C LEU A 17 14.82 -3.02 5.90
N ARG A 18 14.95 -2.95 7.24
CA ARG A 18 14.24 -3.86 8.15
C ARG A 18 12.74 -3.62 8.14
N LEU A 19 12.31 -2.37 8.05
CA LEU A 19 10.89 -2.04 7.93
C LEU A 19 10.31 -2.64 6.64
N ASN A 20 10.96 -2.45 5.50
CA ASN A 20 10.54 -3.01 4.23
C ASN A 20 10.50 -4.55 4.27
N GLN A 21 11.53 -5.19 4.84
CA GLN A 21 11.54 -6.63 5.05
C GLN A 21 10.35 -7.09 5.90
N LEU A 22 10.09 -6.41 7.01
CA LEU A 22 8.96 -6.72 7.90
C LEU A 22 7.62 -6.64 7.16
N VAL A 23 7.37 -5.53 6.48
CA VAL A 23 6.09 -5.27 5.79
C VAL A 23 5.88 -6.24 4.63
N VAL A 24 6.88 -6.44 3.76
CA VAL A 24 6.78 -7.35 2.61
C VAL A 24 6.47 -8.78 3.06
N ASN A 25 7.16 -9.28 4.09
CA ASN A 25 6.94 -10.65 4.56
C ASN A 25 5.63 -10.80 5.33
N ALA A 26 5.21 -9.79 6.11
CA ALA A 26 3.91 -9.80 6.79
C ALA A 26 2.76 -9.76 5.79
N PHE A 27 2.82 -8.91 4.77
CA PHE A 27 1.82 -8.82 3.72
C PHE A 27 1.75 -10.13 2.90
N ALA A 28 2.90 -10.66 2.47
CA ALA A 28 2.96 -11.91 1.75
C ALA A 28 2.35 -13.07 2.57
N ARG A 29 2.67 -13.14 3.86
CA ARG A 29 2.11 -14.14 4.77
C ARG A 29 0.60 -13.97 4.95
N HIS A 30 0.11 -12.74 5.16
CA HIS A 30 -1.32 -12.43 5.32
C HIS A 30 -2.15 -12.91 4.12
N HIS A 31 -1.62 -12.67 2.91
CA HIS A 31 -2.31 -13.03 1.67
C HIS A 31 -1.93 -14.39 1.09
N ASN A 32 -1.14 -15.21 1.81
CA ASN A 32 -0.61 -16.50 1.34
C ASN A 32 0.11 -16.40 -0.01
N LEU A 33 0.88 -15.33 -0.19
CA LEU A 33 1.66 -15.09 -1.41
C LEU A 33 3.08 -15.64 -1.26
N THR A 34 3.65 -16.06 -2.39
CA THR A 34 5.08 -16.38 -2.50
C THR A 34 5.74 -15.33 -3.38
N VAL A 35 6.70 -14.61 -2.82
CA VAL A 35 7.50 -13.62 -3.56
C VAL A 35 8.79 -14.33 -4.01
N SER A 36 8.86 -14.70 -5.29
CA SER A 36 9.99 -15.47 -5.84
C SER A 36 10.96 -14.60 -6.65
N ASP A 37 10.48 -13.50 -7.20
CA ASP A 37 11.24 -12.62 -8.09
C ASP A 37 10.74 -11.17 -8.04
N GLY A 38 11.30 -10.32 -8.88
CA GLY A 38 10.93 -8.90 -8.96
C GLY A 38 11.52 -8.04 -7.84
N LEU A 39 11.08 -6.78 -7.78
CA LEU A 39 11.61 -5.77 -6.86
C LEU A 39 11.44 -6.13 -5.38
N LEU A 40 10.38 -6.87 -5.04
CA LEU A 40 10.10 -7.24 -3.66
C LEU A 40 10.93 -8.43 -3.16
N ALA A 41 11.49 -9.24 -4.06
CA ALA A 41 12.28 -10.42 -3.69
C ALA A 41 13.50 -10.09 -2.81
N GLN A 42 14.10 -8.92 -3.00
CA GLN A 42 15.22 -8.44 -2.19
C GLN A 42 14.89 -8.23 -0.71
N TYR A 43 13.61 -8.10 -0.38
CA TYR A 43 13.13 -7.93 1.01
C TYR A 43 12.65 -9.23 1.64
N CYS A 44 12.64 -10.35 0.91
CA CYS A 44 12.23 -11.62 1.48
C CYS A 44 13.22 -12.12 2.54
N LEU A 45 12.67 -12.61 3.64
CA LEU A 45 13.43 -13.11 4.77
C LEU A 45 13.48 -14.65 4.76
N PRO A 46 14.59 -15.26 5.16
CA PRO A 46 14.60 -16.67 5.48
C PRO A 46 13.67 -16.97 6.69
N SER A 47 13.17 -18.19 6.76
CA SER A 47 12.19 -18.61 7.77
C SER A 47 12.70 -18.55 9.22
N ASP A 48 14.01 -18.56 9.41
CA ASP A 48 14.71 -18.49 10.70
C ASP A 48 15.21 -17.07 11.04
N SER A 49 14.72 -16.07 10.33
CA SER A 49 15.08 -14.65 10.59
C SER A 49 14.65 -14.20 11.99
N GLU A 50 15.47 -13.37 12.60
CA GLU A 50 15.15 -12.68 13.87
C GLU A 50 13.88 -11.83 13.81
N LEU A 51 13.43 -11.44 12.61
CA LEU A 51 12.17 -10.72 12.38
C LEU A 51 10.95 -11.65 12.32
N SER A 52 11.12 -12.96 12.35
CA SER A 52 10.04 -13.92 12.07
C SER A 52 8.86 -13.82 13.05
N GLU A 53 9.09 -13.50 14.32
CA GLU A 53 8.00 -13.31 15.30
C GLU A 53 7.23 -12.01 15.04
N ASP A 54 7.91 -10.90 14.77
CA ASP A 54 7.27 -9.64 14.43
C ASP A 54 6.50 -9.72 13.10
N VAL A 55 7.03 -10.47 12.12
CA VAL A 55 6.31 -10.78 10.86
C VAL A 55 5.02 -11.54 11.14
N LYS A 56 5.03 -12.53 12.03
CA LYS A 56 3.81 -13.28 12.39
C LYS A 56 2.76 -12.38 13.04
N LEU A 57 3.19 -11.58 14.03
CA LEU A 57 2.30 -10.68 14.75
C LEU A 57 1.69 -9.60 13.83
N LEU A 58 2.50 -9.07 12.92
CA LEU A 58 2.03 -8.07 11.97
C LEU A 58 1.11 -8.69 10.90
N ALA A 59 1.37 -9.91 10.46
CA ALA A 59 0.61 -10.59 9.41
C ALA A 59 -0.87 -10.80 9.77
N ASP A 60 -1.23 -10.88 11.04
CA ASP A 60 -2.62 -11.02 11.47
C ASP A 60 -3.48 -9.79 11.06
N ASN A 61 -2.83 -8.63 10.88
CA ASN A 61 -3.45 -7.36 10.49
C ASN A 61 -2.57 -6.62 9.46
N CYS A 62 -2.32 -7.23 8.32
CA CYS A 62 -1.46 -6.64 7.27
C CYS A 62 -2.16 -6.62 5.90
N GLY A 63 -3.37 -6.07 5.88
CA GLY A 63 -4.06 -5.75 4.63
C GLY A 63 -3.48 -4.51 3.96
N ILE A 64 -3.99 -4.18 2.78
CA ILE A 64 -3.47 -3.04 2.00
C ILE A 64 -3.61 -1.70 2.76
N GLU A 65 -4.71 -1.49 3.49
CA GLU A 65 -4.90 -0.28 4.30
C GLU A 65 -3.92 -0.22 5.48
N ASP A 66 -3.54 -1.36 6.05
CA ASP A 66 -2.52 -1.40 7.10
C ASP A 66 -1.15 -1.05 6.55
N VAL A 67 -0.80 -1.52 5.35
CA VAL A 67 0.44 -1.14 4.65
C VAL A 67 0.48 0.36 4.37
N ILE A 68 -0.63 0.96 3.91
CA ILE A 68 -0.75 2.41 3.70
C ILE A 68 -0.52 3.16 5.02
N ASN A 69 -1.15 2.73 6.11
CA ASN A 69 -0.98 3.33 7.43
C ASN A 69 0.45 3.18 7.97
N ILE A 70 1.10 2.04 7.73
CA ILE A 70 2.50 1.80 8.10
C ILE A 70 3.43 2.77 7.35
N PHE A 71 3.22 2.92 6.04
CA PHE A 71 3.97 3.88 5.24
C PHE A 71 3.82 5.30 5.78
N GLU A 72 2.59 5.70 6.10
CA GLU A 72 2.33 7.01 6.71
C GLU A 72 3.08 7.21 8.03
N LEU A 73 3.11 6.20 8.90
CA LEU A 73 3.82 6.27 10.17
C LEU A 73 5.34 6.31 10.02
N ALA A 74 5.87 5.65 9.00
CA ALA A 74 7.30 5.56 8.76
C ALA A 74 7.92 6.87 8.29
N ILE A 75 7.14 7.78 7.68
CA ILE A 75 7.66 9.08 7.23
C ILE A 75 7.84 10.01 8.43
N PRO A 76 9.05 10.57 8.64
CA PRO A 76 9.32 11.52 9.71
C PRO A 76 8.41 12.75 9.65
N GLN A 77 8.00 13.28 10.80
CA GLN A 77 7.12 14.44 10.88
C GLN A 77 7.71 15.69 10.21
N GLU A 78 9.04 15.82 10.25
CA GLU A 78 9.76 16.92 9.61
C GLU A 78 9.63 16.86 8.09
N GLU A 79 9.73 15.68 7.49
CA GLU A 79 9.54 15.45 6.06
C GLU A 79 8.08 15.69 5.64
N LYS A 80 7.12 15.21 6.44
CA LYS A 80 5.69 15.49 6.22
C LYS A 80 5.42 16.99 6.14
N THR A 81 6.02 17.75 7.07
CA THR A 81 5.83 19.20 7.12
C THR A 81 6.55 19.91 5.97
N ALA A 82 7.76 19.49 5.64
CA ALA A 82 8.56 20.11 4.58
C ALA A 82 7.96 19.89 3.18
N ASN A 83 7.43 18.68 2.94
CA ASN A 83 6.86 18.30 1.64
C ASN A 83 5.36 18.56 1.55
N GLY A 84 4.72 19.03 2.62
CA GLY A 84 3.27 19.24 2.67
C GLY A 84 2.48 17.92 2.52
N ALA A 85 3.09 16.78 2.85
CA ALA A 85 2.47 15.48 2.69
C ALA A 85 1.30 15.32 3.65
N VAL A 86 0.09 15.23 3.10
CA VAL A 86 -1.15 14.99 3.83
C VAL A 86 -1.79 13.73 3.28
N TYR A 87 -1.90 12.72 4.14
CA TYR A 87 -2.57 11.48 3.77
C TYR A 87 -4.07 11.61 3.81
N THR A 88 -4.70 11.19 2.75
CA THR A 88 -6.14 11.25 2.62
C THR A 88 -6.78 10.01 3.27
N PRO A 89 -7.62 10.18 4.32
CA PRO A 89 -8.33 9.07 4.93
C PRO A 89 -9.13 8.23 3.95
N GLN A 90 -9.23 6.93 4.19
CA GLN A 90 -9.90 5.97 3.29
C GLN A 90 -11.32 6.40 2.89
N TYR A 91 -12.13 6.89 3.83
CA TYR A 91 -13.50 7.31 3.54
C TYR A 91 -13.57 8.48 2.55
N ILE A 92 -12.58 9.39 2.58
CA ILE A 92 -12.47 10.51 1.63
C ILE A 92 -12.03 9.98 0.26
N ARG A 93 -11.03 9.08 0.22
CA ARG A 93 -10.59 8.44 -1.02
C ARG A 93 -11.75 7.71 -1.69
N ASN A 94 -12.49 6.91 -0.93
CA ASN A 94 -13.66 6.20 -1.42
C ASN A 94 -14.70 7.16 -2.00
N PHE A 95 -15.00 8.25 -1.32
CA PHE A 95 -15.94 9.27 -1.81
C PHE A 95 -15.47 9.90 -3.13
N ILE A 96 -14.19 10.26 -3.24
CA ILE A 96 -13.62 10.87 -4.43
C ILE A 96 -13.65 9.88 -5.61
N VAL A 97 -13.15 8.67 -5.39
CA VAL A 97 -13.09 7.62 -6.42
C VAL A 97 -14.48 7.23 -6.91
N ASP A 98 -15.44 7.06 -6.00
CA ASP A 98 -16.84 6.77 -6.35
C ASP A 98 -17.46 7.85 -7.26
N ASN A 99 -17.19 9.13 -6.96
CA ASN A 99 -17.65 10.23 -7.79
C ASN A 99 -16.97 10.29 -9.16
N ILE A 100 -15.66 10.01 -9.22
CA ILE A 100 -14.92 9.93 -10.49
C ILE A 100 -15.53 8.84 -11.38
N ILE A 101 -15.72 7.64 -10.83
CA ILE A 101 -16.28 6.50 -11.57
C ILE A 101 -17.69 6.80 -12.05
N LYS A 102 -18.57 7.35 -11.19
CA LYS A 102 -19.94 7.71 -11.57
C LYS A 102 -20.01 8.80 -12.63
N SER A 103 -19.05 9.70 -12.68
CA SER A 103 -18.98 10.77 -13.67
C SER A 103 -18.33 10.35 -14.99
N THR A 104 -17.62 9.24 -14.99
CA THR A 104 -16.89 8.72 -16.16
C THR A 104 -17.89 8.12 -17.16
N LYS A 105 -17.85 8.62 -18.40
CA LYS A 105 -18.76 8.19 -19.49
C LYS A 105 -18.18 7.05 -20.33
N LYS A 106 -16.90 6.78 -20.22
CA LYS A 106 -16.19 5.69 -20.91
C LYS A 106 -16.28 4.40 -20.13
N SER A 107 -16.07 3.29 -20.80
CA SER A 107 -15.84 2.01 -20.12
C SER A 107 -14.60 2.12 -19.23
N LEU A 108 -14.68 1.64 -17.98
CA LEU A 108 -13.54 1.66 -17.04
C LEU A 108 -12.36 0.84 -17.58
N SER A 109 -12.62 -0.18 -18.39
CA SER A 109 -11.59 -0.99 -19.06
C SER A 109 -10.80 -0.25 -20.14
N GLU A 110 -11.28 0.93 -20.59
CA GLU A 110 -10.63 1.77 -21.59
C GLU A 110 -10.00 3.03 -21.01
N CYS A 111 -10.16 3.25 -19.69
CA CYS A 111 -9.66 4.43 -19.03
C CYS A 111 -8.21 4.21 -18.59
N LEU A 112 -7.33 5.17 -18.90
CA LEU A 112 -6.03 5.32 -18.27
C LEU A 112 -6.17 6.34 -17.14
N CYS A 113 -5.69 5.99 -15.96
CA CYS A 113 -5.80 6.81 -14.76
C CYS A 113 -4.42 7.14 -14.25
N ALA A 114 -4.20 8.40 -13.87
CA ALA A 114 -2.94 8.85 -13.33
C ALA A 114 -3.15 9.63 -12.02
N ASP A 115 -2.30 9.35 -11.04
CA ASP A 115 -2.14 10.15 -9.84
C ASP A 115 -0.72 10.76 -9.87
N ILE A 116 -0.66 12.09 -10.02
CA ILE A 116 0.60 12.82 -10.19
C ILE A 116 1.24 13.24 -8.87
N SER A 117 0.67 12.83 -7.75
CA SER A 117 1.17 13.02 -6.39
C SER A 117 0.77 11.82 -5.52
N CYS A 118 1.12 10.63 -6.01
CA CYS A 118 0.52 9.38 -5.54
C CYS A 118 0.97 8.94 -4.14
N GLY A 119 2.07 9.47 -3.62
CA GLY A 119 2.65 8.98 -2.37
C GLY A 119 2.81 7.46 -2.39
N CYS A 120 2.28 6.77 -1.39
CA CYS A 120 2.26 5.31 -1.34
C CYS A 120 1.24 4.64 -2.29
N GLY A 121 0.59 5.38 -3.16
CA GLY A 121 -0.38 4.86 -4.12
C GLY A 121 -1.78 4.58 -3.56
N ALA A 122 -2.13 5.15 -2.41
CA ALA A 122 -3.40 4.88 -1.72
C ALA A 122 -4.64 5.12 -2.60
N PHE A 123 -4.66 6.20 -3.40
CA PHE A 123 -5.74 6.46 -4.35
C PHE A 123 -5.77 5.43 -5.49
N LEU A 124 -4.61 5.04 -6.01
CA LEU A 124 -4.51 4.04 -7.08
C LEU A 124 -5.02 2.67 -6.62
N PHE A 125 -4.69 2.26 -5.40
CA PHE A 125 -5.24 1.03 -4.81
C PHE A 125 -6.75 1.10 -4.66
N THR A 126 -7.28 2.20 -4.07
CA THR A 126 -8.72 2.41 -3.95
C THR A 126 -9.41 2.37 -5.31
N LEU A 127 -8.83 3.02 -6.32
CA LEU A 127 -9.36 3.01 -7.69
C LEU A 127 -9.35 1.62 -8.31
N ALA A 128 -8.27 0.85 -8.10
CA ALA A 128 -8.18 -0.53 -8.58
C ALA A 128 -9.30 -1.42 -8.01
N GLU A 129 -9.57 -1.31 -6.70
CA GLU A 129 -10.66 -2.05 -6.06
C GLU A 129 -12.03 -1.69 -6.64
N TYR A 130 -12.29 -0.40 -6.86
CA TYR A 130 -13.55 0.05 -7.46
C TYR A 130 -13.70 -0.40 -8.92
N ILE A 131 -12.64 -0.34 -9.72
CA ILE A 131 -12.67 -0.84 -11.11
C ILE A 131 -12.92 -2.34 -11.12
N HIS A 132 -12.21 -3.09 -10.27
CA HIS A 132 -12.41 -4.54 -10.15
C HIS A 132 -13.87 -4.87 -9.78
N ALA A 133 -14.40 -4.22 -8.75
CA ALA A 133 -15.78 -4.44 -8.29
C ALA A 133 -16.83 -4.08 -9.35
N ALA A 134 -16.59 -3.01 -10.13
CA ALA A 134 -17.56 -2.54 -11.13
C ALA A 134 -17.48 -3.29 -12.47
N SER A 135 -16.30 -3.77 -12.87
CA SER A 135 -16.06 -4.34 -14.21
C SER A 135 -15.78 -5.84 -14.20
N GLY A 136 -15.36 -6.41 -13.07
CA GLY A 136 -14.86 -7.79 -12.97
C GLY A 136 -13.48 -8.00 -13.59
N MET A 137 -12.77 -6.94 -14.01
CA MET A 137 -11.40 -7.04 -14.55
C MET A 137 -10.46 -7.62 -13.49
N ALA A 138 -9.49 -8.43 -13.92
CA ALA A 138 -8.42 -8.90 -13.02
C ALA A 138 -7.51 -7.74 -12.61
N PHE A 139 -7.01 -7.74 -11.38
CA PHE A 139 -6.12 -6.68 -10.87
C PHE A 139 -4.88 -6.48 -11.73
N VAL A 140 -4.31 -7.56 -12.28
CA VAL A 140 -3.13 -7.47 -13.17
C VAL A 140 -3.43 -6.61 -14.39
N ASP A 141 -4.63 -6.73 -14.98
CA ASP A 141 -5.02 -5.94 -16.14
C ASP A 141 -5.31 -4.48 -15.74
N ILE A 142 -5.94 -4.28 -14.57
CA ILE A 142 -6.22 -2.94 -14.05
C ILE A 142 -4.92 -2.17 -13.81
N TYR A 143 -3.90 -2.78 -13.23
CA TYR A 143 -2.62 -2.12 -12.94
C TYR A 143 -1.89 -1.63 -14.20
N HIS A 144 -2.11 -2.24 -15.36
CA HIS A 144 -1.60 -1.71 -16.63
C HIS A 144 -2.25 -0.39 -17.07
N HIS A 145 -3.36 0.00 -16.46
CA HIS A 145 -4.08 1.23 -16.73
C HIS A 145 -3.85 2.32 -15.67
N LEU A 146 -3.08 2.03 -14.62
CA LEU A 146 -2.82 2.96 -13.52
C LEU A 146 -1.38 3.47 -13.56
N TYR A 147 -1.24 4.77 -13.39
CA TYR A 147 0.04 5.47 -13.40
C TYR A 147 0.18 6.31 -12.14
N GLY A 148 1.24 6.11 -11.40
CA GLY A 148 1.60 6.91 -10.24
C GLY A 148 2.89 7.68 -10.48
N VAL A 149 2.93 8.93 -10.05
CA VAL A 149 4.14 9.77 -10.02
C VAL A 149 4.21 10.46 -8.68
N ASP A 150 5.38 10.48 -8.08
CA ASP A 150 5.66 11.25 -6.86
C ASP A 150 7.04 11.89 -6.94
N ILE A 151 7.33 12.83 -6.03
CA ILE A 151 8.60 13.55 -5.95
C ILE A 151 9.63 12.89 -5.02
N SER A 152 9.22 11.89 -4.25
CA SER A 152 10.05 11.19 -3.24
C SER A 152 10.61 9.88 -3.77
#